data_fe8bd3df60bb2f4d5a5cc8f93c4bba84
#
_entry.id   fe8bd3df60bb2f4d5a5cc8f93c4bba84
#
_cell.length_a   1.000
_cell.length_b   1.000
_cell.length_c   1.000
_cell.angle_alpha   90.00
_cell.angle_beta   90.00
_cell.angle_gamma   90.00
#
_symmetry.space_group_name_H-M   'P 1'
#
loop_
_entity.id
_entity.type
_entity.pdbx_description
1 polymer ?
#
loop_
_entity_poly.entity_id
_entity_poly.type
_entity_poly.pdbx_seq_one_letter_code
_entity_poly.pdbx_strand_id
1 'polypeptide(L)'
;MLTHRAAGIRCNMKLQDIINKIDIRQEEHDNYCYFVPKFIESAKACESWQDWDQDLFYEFFERGGHQCVSSLKQGYFTNEEKAKIKDDWNELAPMLKAIAESQDSPKWDVYEEIKVFIKQRTNQDRRAATNRLIASLQPNLLCTIVKESCLVETFNLMRNVGIEDVPEIDSNSWFKRSYSLLTFSNPNLNAILSMIFVLTHGRFVII
;
A
#
# COMPACT_ATOMS: atom_id res chain seq x y z
N MET A 1 2.48 35.18 40.86
CA MET A 1 1.98 34.59 39.58
C MET A 1 2.54 33.20 39.43
N LEU A 2 1.75 32.19 39.75
CA LEU A 2 2.11 30.77 39.68
C LEU A 2 1.56 30.25 38.35
N THR A 3 2.45 29.97 37.40
CA THR A 3 2.09 29.32 36.12
C THR A 3 1.95 27.82 36.38
N HIS A 4 0.74 27.34 36.46
CA HIS A 4 0.46 25.89 36.38
C HIS A 4 0.77 25.39 34.99
N ARG A 5 1.93 24.73 34.83
CA ARG A 5 2.15 23.81 33.69
C ARG A 5 1.25 22.61 33.90
N ALA A 6 0.22 22.48 33.07
CA ALA A 6 -0.53 21.25 32.96
C ALA A 6 0.44 20.15 32.49
N ALA A 7 0.75 19.21 33.37
CA ALA A 7 1.45 17.98 33.04
C ALA A 7 0.47 17.15 32.17
N GLY A 8 0.66 17.19 30.86
CA GLY A 8 -0.06 16.31 29.94
C GLY A 8 0.26 14.87 30.33
N ILE A 9 -0.74 14.12 30.70
CA ILE A 9 -0.66 12.68 30.91
C ILE A 9 -0.33 12.08 29.55
N ARG A 10 0.95 11.77 29.31
CA ARG A 10 1.34 10.93 28.16
C ARG A 10 0.81 9.53 28.47
N CYS A 11 -0.28 9.18 27.85
CA CYS A 11 -0.79 7.82 27.86
C CYS A 11 0.17 7.00 26.98
N ASN A 12 1.15 6.32 27.56
CA ASN A 12 2.01 5.37 26.86
C ASN A 12 1.15 4.15 26.48
N MET A 13 0.39 4.28 25.41
CA MET A 13 -0.38 3.18 24.85
C MET A 13 0.59 2.25 24.12
N LYS A 14 0.67 0.99 24.55
CA LYS A 14 1.47 0.00 23.82
C LYS A 14 0.80 -0.27 22.47
N LEU A 15 1.60 -0.43 21.46
CA LEU A 15 1.10 -0.74 20.11
C LEU A 15 0.20 -1.98 20.09
N GLN A 16 0.48 -2.98 20.94
CA GLN A 16 -0.38 -4.15 21.12
C GLN A 16 -1.81 -3.78 21.59
N ASP A 17 -1.96 -2.72 22.38
CA ASP A 17 -3.28 -2.26 22.85
C ASP A 17 -4.09 -1.63 21.71
N ILE A 18 -3.41 -1.02 20.73
CA ILE A 18 -4.02 -0.51 19.50
C ILE A 18 -4.44 -1.68 18.62
N ILE A 19 -3.55 -2.63 18.40
CA ILE A 19 -3.79 -3.83 17.59
C ILE A 19 -4.99 -4.62 18.08
N ASN A 20 -5.10 -4.83 19.39
CA ASN A 20 -6.19 -5.58 20.02
C ASN A 20 -7.58 -4.89 19.90
N LYS A 21 -7.61 -3.61 19.47
CA LYS A 21 -8.85 -2.83 19.27
C LYS A 21 -9.26 -2.74 17.80
N ILE A 22 -8.51 -3.33 16.89
CA ILE A 22 -8.80 -3.24 15.46
C ILE A 22 -9.83 -4.29 15.10
N ASP A 23 -10.94 -3.82 14.55
CA ASP A 23 -11.96 -4.67 13.95
C ASP A 23 -11.52 -5.04 12.52
N ILE A 24 -11.15 -6.31 12.35
CA ILE A 24 -10.76 -6.85 11.06
C ILE A 24 -12.02 -7.18 10.26
N ARG A 25 -12.25 -6.47 9.16
CA ARG A 25 -13.31 -6.82 8.22
C ARG A 25 -12.92 -8.08 7.47
N GLN A 26 -13.59 -9.15 7.81
CA GLN A 26 -13.25 -10.50 7.30
C GLN A 26 -13.31 -10.56 5.77
N GLU A 27 -14.30 -9.94 5.15
CA GLU A 27 -14.44 -9.94 3.69
C GLU A 27 -13.26 -9.29 2.97
N GLU A 28 -12.80 -8.13 3.44
CA GLU A 28 -11.64 -7.47 2.84
C GLU A 28 -10.35 -8.27 3.06
N HIS A 29 -10.20 -8.88 4.24
CA HIS A 29 -9.08 -9.77 4.54
C HIS A 29 -9.08 -11.00 3.63
N ASP A 30 -10.22 -11.66 3.45
CA ASP A 30 -10.35 -12.85 2.61
C ASP A 30 -10.05 -12.51 1.13
N ASN A 31 -10.56 -11.39 0.64
CA ASN A 31 -10.25 -10.89 -0.71
C ASN A 31 -8.75 -10.59 -0.87
N TYR A 32 -8.11 -9.99 0.12
CA TYR A 32 -6.67 -9.76 0.10
C TYR A 32 -5.88 -11.08 0.01
N CYS A 33 -6.20 -12.02 0.88
CA CYS A 33 -5.55 -13.34 0.93
C CYS A 33 -5.77 -14.15 -0.36
N TYR A 34 -6.87 -13.91 -1.06
CA TYR A 34 -7.18 -14.58 -2.32
C TYR A 34 -6.47 -13.94 -3.52
N PHE A 35 -6.58 -12.61 -3.67
CA PHE A 35 -6.12 -11.93 -4.88
C PHE A 35 -4.62 -11.62 -4.88
N VAL A 36 -4.04 -11.23 -3.76
CA VAL A 36 -2.63 -10.78 -3.73
C VAL A 36 -1.64 -11.89 -4.12
N PRO A 37 -1.73 -13.12 -3.59
CA PRO A 37 -0.84 -14.20 -4.03
C PRO A 37 -0.99 -14.53 -5.51
N LYS A 38 -2.22 -14.54 -6.03
CA LYS A 38 -2.48 -14.79 -7.46
C LYS A 38 -1.90 -13.68 -8.35
N PHE A 39 -1.99 -12.42 -7.89
CA PHE A 39 -1.40 -11.29 -8.62
C PHE A 39 0.11 -11.43 -8.74
N ILE A 40 0.78 -11.83 -7.67
CA ILE A 40 2.22 -12.09 -7.68
C ILE A 40 2.57 -13.22 -8.66
N GLU A 41 1.85 -14.33 -8.64
CA GLU A 41 2.11 -15.47 -9.52
C GLU A 41 1.85 -15.13 -11.00
N SER A 42 0.76 -14.41 -11.33
CA SER A 42 0.49 -13.97 -12.69
C SER A 42 1.55 -12.96 -13.19
N ALA A 43 2.02 -12.07 -12.33
CA ALA A 43 3.11 -11.15 -12.67
C ALA A 43 4.43 -11.90 -12.93
N LYS A 44 4.76 -12.95 -12.16
CA LYS A 44 5.93 -13.81 -12.39
C LYS A 44 5.88 -14.53 -13.73
N ALA A 45 4.70 -15.00 -14.13
CA ALA A 45 4.52 -15.66 -15.42
C ALA A 45 4.83 -14.72 -16.61
N CYS A 46 4.67 -13.40 -16.42
CA CYS A 46 4.97 -12.37 -17.41
C CYS A 46 4.23 -12.58 -18.74
N GLU A 47 2.99 -12.99 -18.64
CA GLU A 47 2.14 -13.30 -19.80
C GLU A 47 1.44 -12.04 -20.31
N SER A 48 0.81 -12.17 -21.48
CA SER A 48 -0.08 -11.16 -22.00
C SER A 48 -1.24 -10.91 -21.02
N TRP A 49 -1.74 -9.69 -20.96
CA TRP A 49 -2.88 -9.38 -20.08
C TRP A 49 -4.14 -10.20 -20.44
N GLN A 50 -4.24 -10.68 -21.67
CA GLN A 50 -5.35 -11.54 -22.13
C GLN A 50 -5.32 -12.94 -21.51
N ASP A 51 -4.13 -13.40 -21.08
CA ASP A 51 -3.93 -14.73 -20.49
C ASP A 51 -4.16 -14.70 -18.96
N TRP A 52 -4.31 -13.53 -18.38
CA TRP A 52 -4.63 -13.39 -16.96
C TRP A 52 -6.07 -13.81 -16.66
N ASP A 53 -6.26 -14.37 -15.48
CA ASP A 53 -7.60 -14.54 -14.91
C ASP A 53 -8.35 -13.20 -14.93
N GLN A 54 -9.58 -13.19 -15.50
CA GLN A 54 -10.34 -11.96 -15.73
C GLN A 54 -10.71 -11.25 -14.45
N ASP A 55 -11.06 -12.00 -13.38
CA ASP A 55 -11.40 -11.41 -12.08
C ASP A 55 -10.17 -10.79 -11.42
N LEU A 56 -9.01 -11.44 -11.57
CA LEU A 56 -7.73 -10.92 -11.11
C LEU A 56 -7.34 -9.64 -11.84
N PHE A 57 -7.42 -9.63 -13.17
CA PHE A 57 -7.11 -8.44 -13.96
C PHE A 57 -8.06 -7.29 -13.62
N TYR A 58 -9.36 -7.60 -13.52
CA TYR A 58 -10.37 -6.63 -13.10
C TYR A 58 -10.05 -6.02 -11.73
N GLU A 59 -9.70 -6.84 -10.73
CA GLU A 59 -9.42 -6.39 -9.37
C GLU A 59 -8.30 -5.33 -9.32
N PHE A 60 -7.20 -5.55 -10.05
CA PHE A 60 -6.03 -4.68 -9.98
C PHE A 60 -6.01 -3.53 -10.98
N PHE A 61 -6.57 -3.70 -12.17
CA PHE A 61 -6.48 -2.72 -13.25
C PHE A 61 -7.80 -2.05 -13.63
N GLU A 62 -8.94 -2.66 -13.34
CA GLU A 62 -10.23 -2.16 -13.84
C GLU A 62 -11.20 -1.70 -12.76
N ARG A 63 -11.14 -2.27 -11.58
CA ARG A 63 -12.09 -2.01 -10.50
C ARG A 63 -11.98 -0.59 -9.96
N GLY A 64 -13.12 0.13 -9.93
CA GLY A 64 -13.20 1.55 -9.55
C GLY A 64 -13.45 1.82 -8.06
N GLY A 65 -13.51 0.79 -7.21
CA GLY A 65 -13.75 0.91 -5.76
C GLY A 65 -13.84 -0.46 -5.11
N HIS A 66 -13.76 -0.50 -3.78
CA HIS A 66 -13.80 -1.75 -3.00
C HIS A 66 -12.74 -2.78 -3.41
N GLN A 67 -11.55 -2.29 -3.79
CA GLN A 67 -10.43 -3.16 -4.14
C GLN A 67 -9.91 -3.88 -2.89
N CYS A 68 -9.33 -5.07 -3.06
CA CYS A 68 -8.76 -5.89 -2.00
C CYS A 68 -7.57 -5.23 -1.29
N VAL A 69 -6.84 -4.37 -1.98
CA VAL A 69 -5.76 -3.56 -1.41
C VAL A 69 -6.14 -2.10 -1.49
N SER A 70 -6.40 -1.49 -0.34
CA SER A 70 -6.67 -0.05 -0.21
C SER A 70 -7.76 0.47 -1.18
N SER A 71 -9.02 0.28 -0.81
CA SER A 71 -10.16 0.73 -1.60
C SER A 71 -10.07 2.22 -1.97
N LEU A 72 -9.93 2.52 -3.25
CA LEU A 72 -9.82 3.85 -3.80
C LEU A 72 -11.18 4.30 -4.36
N LYS A 73 -11.79 5.32 -3.77
CA LYS A 73 -12.98 5.99 -4.36
C LYS A 73 -12.60 6.86 -5.56
N GLN A 74 -11.34 7.28 -5.64
CA GLN A 74 -10.76 8.08 -6.71
C GLN A 74 -9.37 7.51 -7.00
N GLY A 75 -8.89 7.67 -8.24
CA GLY A 75 -7.54 7.23 -8.59
C GLY A 75 -7.49 5.87 -9.29
N TYR A 76 -8.63 5.34 -9.73
CA TYR A 76 -8.70 4.23 -10.66
C TYR A 76 -8.47 4.72 -12.10
N PHE A 77 -8.07 3.80 -12.96
CA PHE A 77 -7.86 4.10 -14.38
C PHE A 77 -9.18 4.29 -15.12
N THR A 78 -9.28 5.33 -15.96
CA THR A 78 -10.38 5.48 -16.91
C THR A 78 -10.31 4.42 -18.01
N ASN A 79 -11.39 4.23 -18.79
CA ASN A 79 -11.37 3.26 -19.88
C ASN A 79 -10.31 3.57 -20.94
N GLU A 80 -10.06 4.86 -21.24
CA GLU A 80 -9.01 5.30 -22.14
C GLU A 80 -7.60 4.98 -21.58
N GLU A 81 -7.37 5.22 -20.29
CA GLU A 81 -6.11 4.93 -19.62
C GLU A 81 -5.84 3.41 -19.58
N LYS A 82 -6.89 2.61 -19.31
CA LYS A 82 -6.81 1.15 -19.35
C LYS A 82 -6.43 0.64 -20.73
N ALA A 83 -7.02 1.20 -21.79
CA ALA A 83 -6.67 0.82 -23.17
C ALA A 83 -5.18 1.08 -23.44
N LYS A 84 -4.67 2.27 -23.13
CA LYS A 84 -3.25 2.61 -23.30
C LYS A 84 -2.32 1.69 -22.50
N ILE A 85 -2.68 1.33 -21.27
CA ILE A 85 -1.91 0.40 -20.44
C ILE A 85 -1.90 -1.00 -21.09
N LYS A 86 -3.04 -1.46 -21.62
CA LYS A 86 -3.15 -2.74 -22.33
C LYS A 86 -2.36 -2.77 -23.63
N ASP A 87 -2.39 -1.68 -24.39
CA ASP A 87 -1.66 -1.56 -25.67
C ASP A 87 -0.13 -1.67 -25.45
N ASP A 88 0.36 -1.11 -24.35
CA ASP A 88 1.78 -1.11 -23.99
C ASP A 88 2.12 -2.15 -22.90
N TRP A 89 1.30 -3.20 -22.77
CA TRP A 89 1.48 -4.23 -21.74
C TRP A 89 2.84 -4.93 -21.79
N ASN A 90 3.39 -5.09 -22.98
CA ASN A 90 4.72 -5.66 -23.20
C ASN A 90 5.85 -4.86 -22.52
N GLU A 91 5.64 -3.57 -22.24
CA GLU A 91 6.57 -2.76 -21.46
C GLU A 91 6.32 -2.92 -19.96
N LEU A 92 5.06 -3.02 -19.51
CA LEU A 92 4.69 -3.11 -18.10
C LEU A 92 4.97 -4.51 -17.52
N ALA A 93 4.64 -5.57 -18.24
CA ALA A 93 4.71 -6.93 -17.71
C ALA A 93 6.11 -7.33 -17.19
N PRO A 94 7.23 -7.01 -17.88
CA PRO A 94 8.57 -7.29 -17.35
C PRO A 94 8.89 -6.55 -16.05
N MET A 95 8.39 -5.33 -15.89
CA MET A 95 8.57 -4.56 -14.65
C MET A 95 7.78 -5.17 -13.48
N LEU A 96 6.53 -5.59 -13.71
CA LEU A 96 5.73 -6.30 -12.72
C LEU A 96 6.41 -7.61 -12.30
N LYS A 97 6.94 -8.38 -13.28
CA LYS A 97 7.69 -9.61 -13.03
C LYS A 97 8.92 -9.34 -12.17
N ALA A 98 9.73 -8.35 -12.51
CA ALA A 98 10.95 -8.03 -11.77
C ALA A 98 10.68 -7.71 -10.28
N ILE A 99 9.53 -7.09 -9.99
CA ILE A 99 9.09 -6.85 -8.61
C ILE A 99 8.60 -8.15 -7.97
N ALA A 100 7.75 -8.91 -8.66
CA ALA A 100 7.15 -10.13 -8.13
C ALA A 100 8.20 -11.21 -7.80
N GLU A 101 9.30 -11.29 -8.55
CA GLU A 101 10.41 -12.21 -8.29
C GLU A 101 11.31 -11.79 -7.13
N SER A 102 11.25 -10.52 -6.69
CA SER A 102 12.12 -9.96 -5.66
C SER A 102 11.39 -9.75 -4.33
N GLN A 103 10.98 -10.83 -3.66
CA GLN A 103 10.15 -10.73 -2.45
C GLN A 103 10.90 -10.23 -1.20
N ASP A 104 12.24 -10.35 -1.17
CA ASP A 104 13.06 -10.02 0.00
C ASP A 104 13.84 -8.70 -0.16
N SER A 105 13.78 -8.06 -1.32
CA SER A 105 14.55 -6.85 -1.62
C SER A 105 13.76 -5.86 -2.44
N PRO A 106 13.65 -4.58 -2.00
CA PRO A 106 12.93 -3.57 -2.74
C PRO A 106 13.61 -3.23 -4.07
N LYS A 107 12.82 -3.03 -5.10
CA LYS A 107 13.25 -2.69 -6.47
C LYS A 107 13.01 -1.20 -6.74
N TRP A 108 13.75 -0.33 -6.06
CA TRP A 108 13.53 1.13 -6.10
C TRP A 108 13.47 1.70 -7.51
N ASP A 109 14.38 1.30 -8.39
CA ASP A 109 14.45 1.80 -9.77
C ASP A 109 13.23 1.34 -10.57
N VAL A 110 12.83 0.06 -10.44
CA VAL A 110 11.67 -0.49 -11.14
C VAL A 110 10.36 0.14 -10.64
N TYR A 111 10.26 0.49 -9.36
CA TYR A 111 9.10 1.23 -8.84
C TYR A 111 8.95 2.59 -9.52
N GLU A 112 10.04 3.32 -9.68
CA GLU A 112 10.01 4.62 -10.35
C GLU A 112 9.76 4.46 -11.86
N GLU A 113 10.26 3.40 -12.50
CA GLU A 113 9.96 3.08 -13.90
C GLU A 113 8.46 2.83 -14.12
N ILE A 114 7.82 2.00 -13.27
CA ILE A 114 6.36 1.79 -13.34
C ILE A 114 5.60 3.09 -13.12
N LYS A 115 6.03 3.91 -12.19
CA LYS A 115 5.40 5.21 -11.93
C LYS A 115 5.50 6.13 -13.15
N VAL A 116 6.64 6.18 -13.83
CA VAL A 116 6.82 6.93 -15.08
C VAL A 116 5.95 6.34 -16.18
N PHE A 117 5.94 5.02 -16.35
CA PHE A 117 5.12 4.30 -17.32
C PHE A 117 3.63 4.66 -17.17
N ILE A 118 3.08 4.52 -15.97
CA ILE A 118 1.66 4.83 -15.69
C ILE A 118 1.37 6.32 -15.94
N LYS A 119 2.23 7.21 -15.47
CA LYS A 119 2.05 8.65 -15.65
C LYS A 119 2.00 9.07 -17.12
N GLN A 120 2.78 8.45 -17.99
CA GLN A 120 2.79 8.74 -19.42
C GLN A 120 1.50 8.30 -20.14
N ARG A 121 0.79 7.32 -19.58
CA ARG A 121 -0.41 6.70 -20.17
C ARG A 121 -1.72 7.19 -19.52
N THR A 122 -1.61 8.06 -18.54
CA THR A 122 -2.76 8.55 -17.77
C THR A 122 -2.89 10.06 -17.87
N ASN A 123 -4.15 10.54 -17.85
CA ASN A 123 -4.45 11.97 -17.93
C ASN A 123 -4.20 12.68 -16.60
N GLN A 124 -4.09 11.94 -15.52
CA GLN A 124 -3.79 12.43 -14.17
C GLN A 124 -2.72 11.57 -13.54
N ASP A 125 -1.99 12.12 -12.57
CA ASP A 125 -1.05 11.34 -11.78
C ASP A 125 -1.80 10.31 -10.91
N ARG A 126 -1.87 9.06 -11.37
CA ARG A 126 -2.55 7.93 -10.72
C ARG A 126 -1.72 7.31 -9.59
N ARG A 127 -1.04 8.14 -8.76
CA ARG A 127 -0.11 7.70 -7.72
C ARG A 127 -0.67 6.61 -6.82
N ALA A 128 -1.88 6.77 -6.32
CA ALA A 128 -2.46 5.79 -5.41
C ALA A 128 -2.75 4.44 -6.09
N ALA A 129 -3.17 4.43 -7.37
CA ALA A 129 -3.35 3.21 -8.14
C ALA A 129 -1.99 2.53 -8.41
N THR A 130 -0.97 3.31 -8.80
CA THR A 130 0.39 2.83 -9.01
C THR A 130 0.98 2.24 -7.73
N ASN A 131 0.86 2.95 -6.60
CA ASN A 131 1.33 2.48 -5.30
C ASN A 131 0.64 1.17 -4.90
N ARG A 132 -0.67 1.02 -5.20
CA ARG A 132 -1.42 -0.20 -4.95
C ARG A 132 -0.86 -1.39 -5.72
N LEU A 133 -0.62 -1.24 -7.04
CA LEU A 133 -0.05 -2.30 -7.86
C LEU A 133 1.30 -2.77 -7.30
N ILE A 134 2.19 -1.83 -7.01
CA ILE A 134 3.54 -2.12 -6.51
C ILE A 134 3.50 -2.75 -5.11
N ALA A 135 2.70 -2.19 -4.18
CA ALA A 135 2.55 -2.77 -2.84
C ALA A 135 1.99 -4.19 -2.85
N SER A 136 1.06 -4.47 -3.79
CA SER A 136 0.47 -5.81 -3.93
C SER A 136 1.47 -6.84 -4.45
N LEU A 137 2.51 -6.43 -5.16
CA LEU A 137 3.58 -7.32 -5.64
C LEU A 137 4.65 -7.61 -4.58
N GLN A 138 4.80 -6.75 -3.58
CA GLN A 138 5.75 -6.93 -2.48
C GLN A 138 5.09 -6.66 -1.11
N PRO A 139 4.10 -7.45 -0.73
CA PRO A 139 3.32 -7.23 0.50
C PRO A 139 4.14 -7.34 1.78
N ASN A 140 5.30 -8.00 1.75
CA ASN A 140 6.22 -8.11 2.87
C ASN A 140 7.17 -6.90 3.02
N LEU A 141 7.24 -6.04 2.00
CA LEU A 141 8.15 -4.90 1.97
C LEU A 141 7.42 -3.55 1.95
N LEU A 142 6.19 -3.51 1.45
CA LEU A 142 5.44 -2.27 1.27
C LEU A 142 4.07 -2.35 1.94
N CYS A 143 3.70 -1.29 2.65
CA CYS A 143 2.40 -1.22 3.30
C CYS A 143 1.26 -0.92 2.30
N THR A 144 0.05 -1.26 2.69
CA THR A 144 -1.17 -1.05 1.90
C THR A 144 -1.75 0.37 2.01
N ILE A 145 -1.10 1.29 2.73
CA ILE A 145 -1.51 2.71 2.77
C ILE A 145 -1.03 3.42 1.52
N VAL A 146 -1.75 3.28 0.43
CA VAL A 146 -1.33 3.77 -0.89
C VAL A 146 -1.44 5.28 -1.07
N LYS A 147 -2.26 5.97 -0.24
CA LYS A 147 -2.38 7.42 -0.25
C LYS A 147 -1.28 8.06 0.58
N GLU A 148 -0.46 8.89 -0.05
CA GLU A 148 0.71 9.49 0.56
C GLU A 148 0.41 10.32 1.82
N SER A 149 -0.65 11.15 1.80
CA SER A 149 -1.04 11.93 2.98
C SER A 149 -1.44 11.05 4.16
N CYS A 150 -2.16 9.94 3.91
CA CYS A 150 -2.53 9.00 4.96
C CYS A 150 -1.32 8.30 5.55
N LEU A 151 -0.31 7.97 4.73
CA LEU A 151 0.94 7.40 5.21
C LEU A 151 1.70 8.37 6.13
N VAL A 152 1.79 9.65 5.75
CA VAL A 152 2.38 10.70 6.59
C VAL A 152 1.60 10.89 7.89
N GLU A 153 0.27 10.94 7.82
CA GLU A 153 -0.61 11.03 8.98
C GLU A 153 -0.39 9.84 9.94
N THR A 154 -0.14 8.64 9.41
CA THR A 154 0.17 7.44 10.20
C THR A 154 1.41 7.65 11.06
N PHE A 155 2.52 8.07 10.47
CA PHE A 155 3.74 8.34 11.23
C PHE A 155 3.55 9.41 12.30
N ASN A 156 2.83 10.50 11.97
CA ASN A 156 2.55 11.56 12.92
C ASN A 156 1.70 11.07 14.10
N LEU A 157 0.71 10.24 13.80
CA LEU A 157 -0.15 9.66 14.83
C LEU A 157 0.64 8.74 15.77
N MET A 158 1.48 7.85 15.20
CA MET A 158 2.35 6.96 15.99
C MET A 158 3.22 7.76 16.97
N ARG A 159 3.82 8.88 16.51
CA ARG A 159 4.59 9.78 17.38
C ARG A 159 3.71 10.44 18.45
N ASN A 160 2.53 10.91 18.07
CA ASN A 160 1.62 11.62 18.98
C ASN A 160 1.10 10.73 20.11
N VAL A 161 0.92 9.43 19.86
CA VAL A 161 0.53 8.45 20.90
C VAL A 161 1.73 7.93 21.70
N GLY A 162 2.94 8.42 21.43
CA GLY A 162 4.13 8.11 22.21
C GLY A 162 4.81 6.79 21.84
N ILE A 163 4.63 6.31 20.61
CA ILE A 163 5.44 5.18 20.10
C ILE A 163 6.88 5.65 19.93
N GLU A 164 7.79 4.94 20.56
CA GLU A 164 9.23 5.23 20.50
C GLU A 164 9.83 4.76 19.17
N ASP A 165 10.93 5.38 18.75
CA ASP A 165 11.73 5.01 17.57
C ASP A 165 10.96 5.02 16.22
N VAL A 166 9.84 5.75 16.14
CA VAL A 166 9.12 5.92 14.85
C VAL A 166 10.06 6.54 13.82
N PRO A 167 10.30 5.92 12.66
CA PRO A 167 11.21 6.43 11.64
C PRO A 167 10.90 7.87 11.24
N GLU A 168 11.93 8.66 10.96
CA GLU A 168 11.74 10.01 10.43
C GLU A 168 11.17 9.98 9.00
N ILE A 169 10.37 11.01 8.68
CA ILE A 169 9.79 11.17 7.35
C ILE A 169 10.69 12.14 6.57
N ASP A 170 11.89 11.71 6.25
CA ASP A 170 12.89 12.52 5.52
C ASP A 170 12.82 12.34 4.00
N SER A 171 12.16 11.29 3.54
CA SER A 171 12.07 10.94 2.12
C SER A 171 10.81 11.49 1.46
N ASN A 172 10.96 12.03 0.25
CA ASN A 172 9.84 12.42 -0.61
C ASN A 172 9.24 11.23 -1.39
N SER A 173 9.83 10.03 -1.27
CA SER A 173 9.35 8.82 -1.92
C SER A 173 8.34 8.08 -1.05
N TRP A 174 7.14 7.85 -1.59
CA TRP A 174 6.13 7.01 -0.95
C TRP A 174 6.69 5.59 -0.69
N PHE A 175 7.43 5.04 -1.64
CA PHE A 175 8.01 3.70 -1.54
C PHE A 175 8.94 3.56 -0.34
N LYS A 176 9.86 4.51 -0.15
CA LYS A 176 10.78 4.49 0.98
C LYS A 176 10.07 4.64 2.32
N ARG A 177 9.07 5.52 2.41
CA ARG A 177 8.22 5.66 3.61
C ARG A 177 7.43 4.39 3.88
N SER A 178 6.83 3.79 2.86
CA SER A 178 6.07 2.55 2.96
C SER A 178 6.94 1.40 3.48
N TYR A 179 8.14 1.26 2.93
CA TYR A 179 9.14 0.30 3.38
C TYR A 179 9.56 0.56 4.84
N SER A 180 9.88 1.82 5.18
CA SER A 180 10.26 2.19 6.55
C SER A 180 9.16 1.88 7.57
N LEU A 181 7.90 2.07 7.20
CA LEU A 181 6.79 1.71 8.08
C LEU A 181 6.74 0.21 8.37
N LEU A 182 6.90 -0.64 7.35
CA LEU A 182 6.86 -2.09 7.53
C LEU A 182 8.12 -2.65 8.20
N THR A 183 9.26 -2.08 7.94
CA THR A 183 10.54 -2.50 8.56
C THR A 183 10.73 -1.92 9.96
N PHE A 184 9.87 -0.98 10.37
CA PHE A 184 9.89 -0.40 11.68
C PHE A 184 9.74 -1.47 12.76
N SER A 185 10.84 -1.84 13.27
CA SER A 185 11.28 -2.48 14.50
C SER A 185 10.43 -3.49 15.27
N ASN A 186 9.50 -4.22 14.68
CA ASN A 186 9.04 -5.45 15.31
C ASN A 186 8.54 -6.46 14.26
N PRO A 187 9.21 -7.61 14.08
CA PRO A 187 8.77 -8.63 13.11
C PRO A 187 7.33 -9.13 13.35
N ASN A 188 6.86 -9.09 14.58
CA ASN A 188 5.45 -9.41 14.90
C ASN A 188 4.49 -8.28 14.49
N LEU A 189 4.97 -7.05 14.38
CA LEU A 189 4.20 -5.90 13.99
C LEU A 189 3.99 -5.82 12.48
N ASN A 190 4.99 -6.24 11.68
CA ASN A 190 4.92 -6.15 10.23
C ASN A 190 3.75 -6.95 9.65
N ALA A 191 3.51 -8.18 10.14
CA ALA A 191 2.38 -8.98 9.73
C ALA A 191 1.03 -8.33 10.12
N ILE A 192 0.97 -7.75 11.32
CA ILE A 192 -0.22 -7.12 11.87
C ILE A 192 -0.49 -5.77 11.17
N LEU A 193 0.53 -4.94 10.94
CA LEU A 193 0.36 -3.70 10.18
C LEU A 193 -0.08 -3.95 8.75
N SER A 194 0.45 -4.96 8.08
CA SER A 194 -0.02 -5.36 6.75
C SER A 194 -1.51 -5.71 6.76
N MET A 195 -1.98 -6.40 7.79
CA MET A 195 -3.40 -6.74 7.96
C MET A 195 -4.26 -5.52 8.33
N ILE A 196 -3.79 -4.64 9.21
CA ILE A 196 -4.51 -3.43 9.65
C ILE A 196 -4.82 -2.50 8.48
N PHE A 197 -3.89 -2.34 7.54
CA PHE A 197 -4.02 -1.41 6.43
C PHE A 197 -4.88 -1.90 5.28
N VAL A 198 -5.11 -3.21 5.18
CA VAL A 198 -6.11 -3.76 4.26
C VAL A 198 -7.52 -3.30 4.65
N LEU A 199 -7.76 -3.04 5.93
CA LEU A 199 -9.10 -3.09 6.52
C LEU A 199 -9.77 -1.73 6.77
N THR A 200 -9.10 -0.60 6.64
CA THR A 200 -9.65 0.67 7.12
C THR A 200 -9.99 1.69 6.03
N HIS A 201 -10.33 1.31 4.79
CA HIS A 201 -10.79 2.27 3.76
C HIS A 201 -10.01 3.61 3.71
N GLY A 202 -8.72 3.60 4.08
CA GLY A 202 -7.91 4.80 4.19
C GLY A 202 -8.36 5.76 5.30
N ARG A 203 -9.13 5.30 6.27
CA ARG A 203 -9.43 6.03 7.50
C ARG A 203 -8.85 5.27 8.68
N PHE A 204 -7.92 5.89 9.36
CA PHE A 204 -7.57 5.53 10.72
C PHE A 204 -8.79 5.79 11.61
N VAL A 205 -9.37 4.75 12.14
CA VAL A 205 -10.22 4.86 13.32
C VAL A 205 -9.39 4.31 14.46
N ILE A 206 -8.70 5.21 15.15
CA ILE A 206 -8.26 4.93 16.52
C ILE A 206 -9.45 5.34 17.38
N ILE A 207 -10.07 4.36 17.96
CA ILE A 207 -11.02 4.56 19.04
C ILE A 207 -10.27 4.65 20.35
#